data_43597e616ab12cb6d56bc3a9ef7190d2
#
_entry.id   43597e616ab12cb6d56bc3a9ef7190d2
#
_cell.length_a   1.000
_cell.length_b   1.000
_cell.length_c   1.000
_cell.angle_alpha   90.00
_cell.angle_beta   90.00
_cell.angle_gamma   90.00
#
_symmetry.space_group_name_H-M   'P 1'
#
loop_
_entity.id
_entity.type
_entity.pdbx_description
1 polymer ?
#
loop_
_entity_poly.entity_id
_entity_poly.type
_entity_poly.pdbx_seq_one_letter_code
_entity_poly.pdbx_strand_id
1 'polypeptide(L)'
;DIGDNFSTKEKKRIHRFKEPIINLDSMQIPFSISIKEVETIIFSYPDKKFDSETLMIDSSTKDLYLVTKRQNPAQIYRLPFPQSTEQTIDAEYVGNLSIPKKGEYPALDWVSSGEISRDGKQVLIKTYDNIYLIKKKNNLDLFSTLNSTQKELKYIPEPQGEAVCFRWDQLGYYTVSGGYDKIPAQIYYYKF
;
A
#
# COMPACT_ATOMS: atom_id res chain seq x y z
N ASP A 1 -8.65 -6.20 4.20
CA ASP A 1 -9.81 -5.36 4.49
C ASP A 1 -9.41 -4.28 5.51
N ILE A 2 -8.58 -3.32 5.03
CA ILE A 2 -8.07 -2.20 5.83
C ILE A 2 -8.82 -0.89 5.55
N GLY A 3 -9.52 -0.82 4.40
CA GLY A 3 -10.31 0.34 3.99
C GLY A 3 -11.57 0.55 4.84
N ASP A 4 -11.90 1.81 5.06
CA ASP A 4 -13.07 2.22 5.85
C ASP A 4 -13.45 3.68 5.54
N ASN A 5 -14.09 3.88 4.41
CA ASN A 5 -14.43 5.21 3.91
C ASN A 5 -15.16 6.11 4.91
N PHE A 6 -15.85 5.53 5.87
CA PHE A 6 -16.61 6.27 6.89
C PHE A 6 -15.93 6.27 8.27
N SER A 7 -14.76 5.64 8.40
CA SER A 7 -14.02 5.51 9.67
C SER A 7 -14.91 4.99 10.81
N THR A 8 -15.68 3.94 10.53
CA THR A 8 -16.65 3.35 11.46
C THR A 8 -16.17 2.03 12.07
N LYS A 9 -15.33 1.28 11.36
CA LYS A 9 -14.85 -0.03 11.80
C LYS A 9 -13.76 0.12 12.87
N GLU A 10 -13.99 -0.48 14.02
CA GLU A 10 -13.03 -0.49 15.13
C GLU A 10 -11.85 -1.43 14.85
N LYS A 11 -12.15 -2.58 14.23
CA LYS A 11 -11.15 -3.58 13.87
C LYS A 11 -11.04 -3.73 12.37
N LYS A 12 -9.81 -3.87 11.91
CA LYS A 12 -9.43 -4.12 10.51
C LYS A 12 -8.85 -5.53 10.39
N ARG A 13 -8.77 -6.03 9.13
CA ARG A 13 -8.25 -7.37 8.85
C ARG A 13 -7.24 -7.37 7.74
N ILE A 14 -6.20 -8.16 7.90
CA ILE A 14 -5.23 -8.50 6.85
C ILE A 14 -5.28 -10.01 6.70
N HIS A 15 -5.45 -10.49 5.47
CA HIS A 15 -5.44 -11.90 5.16
C HIS A 15 -4.08 -12.29 4.58
N ARG A 16 -3.45 -13.31 5.17
CA ARG A 16 -2.17 -13.86 4.73
C ARG A 16 -2.35 -15.30 4.30
N PHE A 17 -1.90 -15.63 3.10
CA PHE A 17 -1.99 -16.97 2.55
C PHE A 17 -0.81 -17.24 1.61
N LYS A 18 -0.55 -18.50 1.35
CA LYS A 18 0.47 -18.91 0.39
C LYS A 18 -0.01 -18.59 -1.03
N GLU A 19 0.86 -17.93 -1.81
CA GLU A 19 0.56 -17.64 -3.21
C GLU A 19 0.23 -18.93 -3.97
N PRO A 20 -0.93 -19.01 -4.65
CA PRO A 20 -1.30 -20.20 -5.42
C PRO A 20 -0.43 -20.32 -6.68
N ILE A 21 -0.06 -21.54 -7.01
CA ILE A 21 0.61 -21.84 -8.28
C ILE A 21 -0.46 -21.86 -9.37
N ILE A 22 -0.34 -20.94 -10.33
CA ILE A 22 -1.26 -20.79 -11.46
C ILE A 22 -0.54 -21.20 -12.74
N ASN A 23 -1.06 -22.22 -13.42
CA ASN A 23 -0.59 -22.61 -14.75
C ASN A 23 -1.54 -22.03 -15.81
N LEU A 24 -1.20 -20.88 -16.35
CA LEU A 24 -2.03 -20.16 -17.34
C LEU A 24 -2.18 -20.94 -18.66
N ASP A 25 -1.24 -21.79 -19.03
CA ASP A 25 -1.26 -22.54 -20.30
C ASP A 25 -2.36 -23.62 -20.31
N SER A 26 -2.80 -24.06 -19.14
CA SER A 26 -3.82 -25.09 -18.98
C SER A 26 -5.17 -24.62 -18.51
N MET A 27 -5.32 -23.32 -18.25
CA MET A 27 -6.57 -22.75 -17.67
C MET A 27 -7.43 -22.03 -18.70
N GLN A 28 -8.73 -22.28 -18.64
CA GLN A 28 -9.72 -21.46 -19.33
C GLN A 28 -9.98 -20.17 -18.52
N ILE A 29 -9.99 -19.05 -19.18
CA ILE A 29 -10.28 -17.74 -18.57
C ILE A 29 -11.73 -17.35 -18.82
N PRO A 30 -12.51 -16.91 -17.82
CA PRO A 30 -12.12 -16.70 -16.41
C PRO A 30 -12.08 -18.01 -15.60
N PHE A 31 -11.22 -18.05 -14.58
CA PHE A 31 -11.15 -19.15 -13.62
C PHE A 31 -11.23 -18.67 -12.18
N SER A 32 -11.57 -19.57 -11.26
CA SER A 32 -11.62 -19.30 -9.83
C SER A 32 -10.79 -20.31 -9.06
N ILE A 33 -10.07 -19.83 -8.06
CA ILE A 33 -9.28 -20.65 -7.14
C ILE A 33 -9.79 -20.43 -5.72
N SER A 34 -10.06 -21.52 -5.00
CA SER A 34 -10.37 -21.46 -3.58
C SER A 34 -9.08 -21.65 -2.77
N ILE A 35 -8.76 -20.68 -1.95
CA ILE A 35 -7.62 -20.75 -1.03
C ILE A 35 -8.13 -21.26 0.31
N LYS A 36 -7.60 -22.40 0.78
CA LYS A 36 -8.07 -23.09 1.99
C LYS A 36 -7.38 -22.64 3.26
N GLU A 37 -6.09 -22.31 3.16
CA GLU A 37 -5.26 -21.93 4.30
C GLU A 37 -5.05 -20.42 4.30
N VAL A 38 -5.91 -19.71 5.03
CA VAL A 38 -5.85 -18.25 5.16
C VAL A 38 -5.72 -17.89 6.62
N GLU A 39 -4.62 -17.25 6.96
CA GLU A 39 -4.44 -16.64 8.27
C GLU A 39 -5.05 -15.24 8.28
N THR A 40 -5.74 -14.88 9.35
CA THR A 40 -6.34 -13.55 9.50
C THR A 40 -5.70 -12.81 10.67
N ILE A 41 -5.04 -11.72 10.37
CA ILE A 41 -4.49 -10.79 11.34
C ILE A 41 -5.55 -9.72 11.59
N ILE A 42 -5.95 -9.56 12.86
CA ILE A 42 -6.92 -8.55 13.30
C ILE A 42 -6.16 -7.46 14.02
N PHE A 43 -6.40 -6.21 13.64
CA PHE A 43 -5.77 -5.07 14.31
C PHE A 43 -6.74 -3.90 14.52
N SER A 44 -6.38 -3.01 15.46
CA SER A 44 -7.04 -1.73 15.72
C SER A 44 -6.03 -0.60 15.71
N TYR A 45 -6.50 0.61 15.43
CA TYR A 45 -5.70 1.81 15.69
C TYR A 45 -5.90 2.25 17.14
N PRO A 46 -4.86 2.70 17.85
CA PRO A 46 -4.94 2.95 19.28
C PRO A 46 -5.89 4.11 19.66
N ASP A 47 -5.97 5.13 18.81
CA ASP A 47 -6.63 6.38 19.19
C ASP A 47 -7.93 6.65 18.45
N LYS A 48 -8.05 6.19 17.21
CA LYS A 48 -9.17 6.52 16.31
C LYS A 48 -9.43 5.41 15.31
N LYS A 49 -10.52 5.56 14.57
CA LYS A 49 -10.83 4.70 13.42
C LYS A 49 -10.38 5.42 12.16
N PHE A 50 -9.49 4.82 11.40
CA PHE A 50 -8.94 5.42 10.17
C PHE A 50 -9.33 4.62 8.93
N ASP A 51 -9.43 5.34 7.83
CA ASP A 51 -9.43 4.77 6.49
C ASP A 51 -7.97 4.63 6.03
N SER A 52 -7.58 3.45 5.57
CA SER A 52 -6.23 3.18 5.04
C SER A 52 -6.34 2.34 3.80
N GLU A 53 -5.56 2.67 2.77
CA GLU A 53 -5.51 1.90 1.52
C GLU A 53 -4.09 1.40 1.22
N THR A 54 -3.11 1.85 1.98
CA THR A 54 -1.71 1.46 1.83
C THR A 54 -1.31 0.45 2.89
N LEU A 55 -0.89 -0.73 2.42
CA LEU A 55 -0.29 -1.79 3.22
C LEU A 55 1.05 -2.16 2.59
N MET A 56 2.13 -2.01 3.32
CA MET A 56 3.49 -2.34 2.90
C MET A 56 4.10 -3.36 3.84
N ILE A 57 4.99 -4.20 3.33
CA ILE A 57 5.80 -5.13 4.13
C ILE A 57 7.28 -4.80 3.99
N ASP A 58 7.98 -4.66 5.11
CA ASP A 58 9.45 -4.61 5.13
C ASP A 58 9.98 -6.05 5.09
N SER A 59 10.63 -6.43 3.99
CA SER A 59 11.15 -7.78 3.78
C SER A 59 12.22 -8.18 4.80
N SER A 60 12.91 -7.21 5.42
CA SER A 60 14.00 -7.45 6.38
C SER A 60 13.48 -7.73 7.79
N THR A 61 12.48 -6.99 8.26
CA THR A 61 11.89 -7.14 9.60
C THR A 61 10.61 -7.96 9.59
N LYS A 62 9.95 -8.07 8.42
CA LYS A 62 8.60 -8.65 8.24
C LYS A 62 7.50 -7.84 8.93
N ASP A 63 7.80 -6.62 9.36
CA ASP A 63 6.80 -5.70 9.86
C ASP A 63 5.88 -5.26 8.74
N LEU A 64 4.60 -5.05 9.09
CA LEU A 64 3.62 -4.47 8.19
C LEU A 64 3.44 -2.99 8.54
N TYR A 65 3.38 -2.18 7.50
CA TYR A 65 3.17 -0.73 7.62
C TYR A 65 1.88 -0.34 6.93
N LEU A 66 1.12 0.48 7.62
CA LEU A 66 -0.15 1.04 7.16
C LEU A 66 0.00 2.55 7.03
N VAL A 67 -0.56 3.13 5.98
CA VAL A 67 -0.64 4.59 5.82
C VAL A 67 -2.09 4.99 5.70
N THR A 68 -2.51 5.94 6.54
CA THR A 68 -3.88 6.47 6.50
C THR A 68 -4.10 7.30 5.24
N LYS A 69 -5.33 7.25 4.71
CA LYS A 69 -5.67 7.90 3.45
C LYS A 69 -6.01 9.37 3.61
N ARG A 70 -6.92 9.68 4.53
CA ARG A 70 -7.62 10.97 4.58
C ARG A 70 -7.00 11.99 5.52
N GLN A 71 -6.01 11.59 6.30
CA GLN A 71 -5.32 12.48 7.24
C GLN A 71 -4.32 13.37 6.50
N ASN A 72 -4.15 14.58 7.00
CA ASN A 72 -3.18 15.52 6.48
C ASN A 72 -2.42 16.19 7.64
N PRO A 73 -1.16 15.78 7.86
CA PRO A 73 -0.41 14.75 7.13
C PRO A 73 -0.97 13.34 7.30
N ALA A 74 -0.72 12.46 6.33
CA ALA A 74 -1.05 11.04 6.46
C ALA A 74 -0.24 10.42 7.61
N GLN A 75 -0.83 9.45 8.32
CA GLN A 75 -0.21 8.82 9.48
C GLN A 75 0.29 7.43 9.13
N ILE A 76 1.44 7.08 9.67
CA ILE A 76 2.09 5.78 9.49
C ILE A 76 1.90 4.96 10.77
N TYR A 77 1.42 3.73 10.60
CA TYR A 77 1.29 2.75 11.67
C TYR A 77 2.06 1.48 11.32
N ARG A 78 2.53 0.77 12.35
CA ARG A 78 3.27 -0.48 12.23
C ARG A 78 2.56 -1.61 12.96
N LEU A 79 2.54 -2.79 12.36
CA LEU A 79 2.22 -4.05 13.02
C LEU A 79 3.52 -4.87 13.07
N PRO A 80 4.18 -4.97 14.23
CA PRO A 80 5.47 -5.65 14.34
C PRO A 80 5.33 -7.15 14.10
N PHE A 81 6.38 -7.75 13.56
CA PHE A 81 6.46 -9.21 13.41
C PHE A 81 6.93 -9.86 14.74
N PRO A 82 6.38 -11.03 15.13
CA PRO A 82 5.34 -11.80 14.43
C PRO A 82 3.93 -11.24 14.70
N GLN A 83 3.14 -11.09 13.64
CA GLN A 83 1.74 -10.68 13.79
C GLN A 83 0.90 -11.85 14.31
N SER A 84 0.21 -11.64 15.43
CA SER A 84 -0.71 -12.62 16.01
C SER A 84 -1.92 -12.85 15.11
N THR A 85 -2.34 -14.10 14.98
CA THR A 85 -3.60 -14.51 14.35
C THR A 85 -4.69 -14.86 15.37
N GLU A 86 -4.33 -14.86 16.65
CA GLU A 86 -5.24 -15.24 17.76
C GLU A 86 -5.75 -14.02 18.53
N GLN A 87 -4.95 -12.95 18.59
CA GLN A 87 -5.26 -11.75 19.34
C GLN A 87 -5.31 -10.53 18.45
N THR A 88 -6.16 -9.57 18.79
CA THR A 88 -6.16 -8.25 18.13
C THR A 88 -4.86 -7.53 18.47
N ILE A 89 -4.20 -6.97 17.47
CA ILE A 89 -2.97 -6.20 17.60
C ILE A 89 -3.33 -4.72 17.61
N ASP A 90 -2.83 -3.97 18.58
CA ASP A 90 -2.88 -2.51 18.52
C ASP A 90 -1.75 -2.01 17.60
N ALA A 91 -2.12 -1.30 16.55
CA ALA A 91 -1.17 -0.74 15.61
C ALA A 91 -0.34 0.35 16.28
N GLU A 92 0.98 0.26 16.16
CA GLU A 92 1.90 1.24 16.74
C GLU A 92 1.96 2.48 15.84
N TYR A 93 1.64 3.65 16.38
CA TYR A 93 1.87 4.90 15.67
C TYR A 93 3.36 5.16 15.52
N VAL A 94 3.82 5.31 14.28
CA VAL A 94 5.23 5.54 13.94
C VAL A 94 5.52 7.01 13.71
N GLY A 95 4.57 7.73 13.13
CA GLY A 95 4.70 9.15 12.82
C GLY A 95 3.88 9.58 11.62
N ASN A 96 4.14 10.79 11.14
CA ASN A 96 3.47 11.37 9.99
C ASN A 96 4.28 11.16 8.70
N LEU A 97 3.60 10.92 7.61
CA LEU A 97 4.17 10.92 6.27
C LEU A 97 4.06 12.31 5.66
N SER A 98 5.20 12.92 5.38
CA SER A 98 5.25 14.19 4.69
C SER A 98 5.26 13.96 3.17
N ILE A 99 4.18 14.33 2.48
CA ILE A 99 4.09 14.29 1.01
C ILE A 99 3.96 15.73 0.50
N PRO A 100 4.64 16.08 -0.61
CA PRO A 100 4.45 17.39 -1.24
C PRO A 100 2.99 17.61 -1.62
N LYS A 101 2.41 18.72 -1.17
CA LYS A 101 1.06 19.12 -1.57
C LYS A 101 1.13 19.76 -2.95
N LYS A 102 0.33 19.28 -3.88
CA LYS A 102 0.33 19.77 -5.26
C LYS A 102 -1.03 20.16 -5.79
N GLY A 103 -2.10 19.61 -5.25
CA GLY A 103 -3.44 19.81 -5.76
C GLY A 103 -4.18 20.97 -5.10
N GLU A 104 -5.02 21.67 -5.86
CA GLU A 104 -6.04 22.58 -5.31
C GLU A 104 -7.07 21.81 -4.49
N TYR A 105 -7.25 20.51 -4.78
CA TYR A 105 -8.19 19.64 -4.10
C TYR A 105 -7.45 18.70 -3.17
N PRO A 106 -7.64 18.82 -1.84
CA PRO A 106 -6.92 17.99 -0.85
C PRO A 106 -7.06 16.48 -1.06
N ALA A 107 -8.14 16.03 -1.68
CA ALA A 107 -8.37 14.61 -1.97
C ALA A 107 -7.37 14.03 -2.98
N LEU A 108 -6.78 14.84 -3.85
CA LEU A 108 -5.79 14.40 -4.83
C LEU A 108 -4.46 14.01 -4.19
N ASP A 109 -4.18 14.57 -3.00
CA ASP A 109 -2.99 14.24 -2.19
C ASP A 109 -3.20 13.04 -1.25
N TRP A 110 -4.40 12.43 -1.22
CA TRP A 110 -4.65 11.26 -0.38
C TRP A 110 -3.84 10.06 -0.85
N VAL A 111 -3.19 9.38 0.12
CA VAL A 111 -2.39 8.19 -0.16
C VAL A 111 -3.32 7.03 -0.48
N SER A 112 -3.21 6.50 -1.69
CA SER A 112 -4.03 5.37 -2.16
C SER A 112 -3.24 4.06 -2.20
N SER A 113 -1.90 4.11 -2.28
CA SER A 113 -1.08 2.91 -2.34
C SER A 113 0.38 3.18 -2.00
N GLY A 114 1.11 2.11 -1.71
CA GLY A 114 2.56 2.14 -1.56
C GLY A 114 3.15 0.74 -1.50
N GLU A 115 4.42 0.62 -1.84
CA GLU A 115 5.15 -0.63 -1.77
C GLU A 115 6.61 -0.39 -1.40
N ILE A 116 7.17 -1.30 -0.60
CA ILE A 116 8.60 -1.39 -0.34
C ILE A 116 9.18 -2.39 -1.35
N SER A 117 10.25 -2.01 -2.05
CA SER A 117 10.91 -2.90 -2.99
C SER A 117 11.38 -4.21 -2.30
N ARG A 118 11.45 -5.29 -3.07
CA ARG A 118 11.82 -6.62 -2.56
C ARG A 118 13.16 -6.63 -1.82
N ASP A 119 14.12 -5.80 -2.24
CA ASP A 119 15.42 -5.65 -1.61
C ASP A 119 15.42 -4.65 -0.42
N GLY A 120 14.27 -4.07 -0.11
CA GLY A 120 14.08 -3.11 0.98
C GLY A 120 14.74 -1.74 0.77
N LYS A 121 15.25 -1.45 -0.43
CA LYS A 121 16.04 -0.24 -0.68
C LYS A 121 15.26 0.94 -1.25
N GLN A 122 14.05 0.69 -1.73
CA GLN A 122 13.21 1.71 -2.34
C GLN A 122 11.77 1.58 -1.83
N VAL A 123 11.07 2.70 -1.82
CA VAL A 123 9.65 2.74 -1.48
C VAL A 123 8.93 3.56 -2.55
N LEU A 124 7.81 3.05 -3.02
CA LEU A 124 6.84 3.79 -3.80
C LEU A 124 5.72 4.25 -2.88
N ILE A 125 5.33 5.51 -3.02
CA ILE A 125 4.10 6.05 -2.42
C ILE A 125 3.28 6.67 -3.55
N LYS A 126 2.02 6.28 -3.63
CA LYS A 126 1.07 6.80 -4.60
C LYS A 126 -0.02 7.61 -3.92
N THR A 127 -0.30 8.77 -4.47
CA THR A 127 -1.54 9.51 -4.25
C THR A 127 -2.44 9.38 -5.48
N TYR A 128 -3.58 10.05 -5.50
CA TYR A 128 -4.40 10.04 -6.71
C TYR A 128 -3.70 10.71 -7.90
N ASP A 129 -2.93 11.78 -7.67
CA ASP A 129 -2.30 12.57 -8.72
C ASP A 129 -0.82 12.28 -8.95
N ASN A 130 -0.12 11.67 -7.99
CA ASN A 130 1.33 11.59 -8.04
C ASN A 130 1.85 10.25 -7.54
N ILE A 131 3.06 9.88 -8.00
CA ILE A 131 3.83 8.75 -7.48
C ILE A 131 5.21 9.27 -7.08
N TYR A 132 5.63 8.88 -5.89
CA TYR A 132 6.93 9.25 -5.33
C TYR A 132 7.79 8.01 -5.12
N LEU A 133 9.03 8.09 -5.59
CA LEU A 133 10.08 7.12 -5.30
C LEU A 133 10.98 7.68 -4.19
N ILE A 134 11.15 6.89 -3.15
CA ILE A 134 11.99 7.20 -2.01
C ILE A 134 13.08 6.15 -1.94
N LYS A 135 14.35 6.57 -1.89
CA LYS A 135 15.48 5.66 -1.75
C LYS A 135 15.91 5.58 -0.29
N LYS A 136 15.96 4.36 0.25
CA LYS A 136 16.50 4.12 1.59
C LYS A 136 17.99 4.45 1.61
N LYS A 137 18.38 5.36 2.48
CA LYS A 137 19.79 5.61 2.78
C LYS A 137 20.26 4.59 3.81
N ASN A 138 21.53 4.20 3.72
CA ASN A 138 22.13 3.28 4.68
C ASN A 138 21.90 3.80 6.11
N ASN A 139 21.54 2.88 7.02
CA ASN A 139 21.29 3.13 8.44
C ASN A 139 20.01 3.92 8.80
N LEU A 140 19.12 4.21 7.85
CA LEU A 140 17.80 4.77 8.19
C LEU A 140 16.78 3.65 8.39
N ASP A 141 15.94 3.81 9.41
CA ASP A 141 14.70 3.04 9.53
C ASP A 141 13.70 3.41 8.43
N LEU A 142 12.61 2.67 8.33
CA LEU A 142 11.60 2.93 7.30
C LEU A 142 10.94 4.30 7.46
N PHE A 143 10.64 4.71 8.69
CA PHE A 143 9.99 6.00 8.94
C PHE A 143 10.88 7.17 8.48
N SER A 144 12.15 7.17 8.88
CA SER A 144 13.12 8.16 8.44
C SER A 144 13.33 8.14 6.93
N THR A 145 13.26 6.94 6.32
CA THR A 145 13.30 6.76 4.87
C THR A 145 12.09 7.43 4.21
N LEU A 146 10.88 7.15 4.66
CA LEU A 146 9.64 7.69 4.09
C LEU A 146 9.59 9.23 4.13
N ASN A 147 10.24 9.83 5.12
CA ASN A 147 10.33 11.28 5.27
C ASN A 147 11.64 11.89 4.70
N SER A 148 12.41 11.12 3.94
CA SER A 148 13.59 11.60 3.25
C SER A 148 13.24 12.21 1.88
N THR A 149 14.28 12.49 1.06
CA THR A 149 14.09 13.07 -0.28
C THR A 149 13.24 12.16 -1.17
N GLN A 150 12.15 12.69 -1.66
CA GLN A 150 11.20 12.03 -2.54
C GLN A 150 11.44 12.50 -3.98
N LYS A 151 11.58 11.55 -4.91
CA LYS A 151 11.63 11.82 -6.34
C LYS A 151 10.26 11.55 -6.94
N GLU A 152 9.66 12.57 -7.52
CA GLU A 152 8.44 12.37 -8.29
C GLU A 152 8.72 11.56 -9.55
N LEU A 153 7.86 10.60 -9.84
CA LEU A 153 7.94 9.74 -11.00
C LEU A 153 6.94 10.17 -12.07
N LYS A 154 7.19 9.72 -13.30
CA LYS A 154 6.23 9.89 -14.39
C LYS A 154 4.95 9.14 -14.04
N TYR A 155 3.83 9.84 -14.09
CA TYR A 155 2.51 9.27 -13.86
C TYR A 155 1.47 10.07 -14.65
N ILE A 156 0.57 9.38 -15.29
CA ILE A 156 -0.62 9.99 -15.92
C ILE A 156 -1.78 9.66 -14.98
N PRO A 157 -2.39 10.66 -14.31
CA PRO A 157 -3.48 10.41 -13.38
C PRO A 157 -4.58 9.56 -14.01
N GLU A 158 -4.96 8.53 -13.31
CA GLU A 158 -5.97 7.54 -13.72
C GLU A 158 -7.30 7.84 -13.04
N PRO A 159 -8.44 7.59 -13.71
CA PRO A 159 -9.71 7.57 -13.01
C PRO A 159 -9.64 6.52 -11.90
N GLN A 160 -9.83 6.91 -10.64
CA GLN A 160 -9.70 6.02 -9.48
C GLN A 160 -8.39 5.19 -9.50
N GLY A 161 -7.25 5.88 -9.47
CA GLY A 161 -5.96 5.21 -9.42
C GLY A 161 -5.75 4.51 -8.07
N GLU A 162 -5.83 3.17 -8.05
CA GLU A 162 -5.94 2.36 -6.83
C GLU A 162 -4.60 1.86 -6.31
N ALA A 163 -3.71 1.37 -7.18
CA ALA A 163 -2.51 0.68 -6.73
C ALA A 163 -1.25 1.08 -7.48
N VAL A 164 -0.10 0.88 -6.83
CA VAL A 164 1.23 0.94 -7.43
C VAL A 164 2.06 -0.24 -6.92
N CYS A 165 2.85 -0.84 -7.80
CA CYS A 165 3.84 -1.85 -7.39
C CYS A 165 5.09 -1.79 -8.27
N PHE A 166 6.23 -2.22 -7.70
CA PHE A 166 7.45 -2.42 -8.48
C PHE A 166 7.27 -3.58 -9.47
N ARG A 167 7.86 -3.42 -10.64
CA ARG A 167 8.13 -4.59 -11.47
C ARG A 167 9.11 -5.52 -10.72
N TRP A 168 8.96 -6.83 -10.88
CA TRP A 168 9.73 -7.85 -10.12
C TRP A 168 11.25 -7.67 -10.22
N ASP A 169 11.76 -7.14 -11.36
CA ASP A 169 13.17 -6.85 -11.61
C ASP A 169 13.58 -5.42 -11.20
N GLN A 170 12.65 -4.65 -10.66
CA GLN A 170 12.82 -3.27 -10.22
C GLN A 170 13.27 -2.29 -11.33
N LEU A 171 13.06 -2.63 -12.61
CA LEU A 171 13.34 -1.74 -13.74
C LEU A 171 12.19 -0.80 -14.10
N GLY A 172 11.14 -0.79 -13.30
CA GLY A 172 9.97 0.04 -13.48
C GLY A 172 8.89 -0.29 -12.47
N TYR A 173 7.70 0.23 -12.70
CA TYR A 173 6.55 0.04 -11.83
C TYR A 173 5.26 -0.08 -12.63
N TYR A 174 4.27 -0.71 -12.03
CA TYR A 174 2.93 -0.81 -12.55
C TYR A 174 1.98 0.04 -11.71
N THR A 175 0.94 0.56 -12.36
CA THR A 175 -0.21 1.13 -11.69
C THR A 175 -1.48 0.42 -12.12
N VAL A 176 -2.49 0.45 -11.25
CA VAL A 176 -3.81 -0.13 -11.53
C VAL A 176 -4.86 0.92 -11.19
N SER A 177 -5.74 1.16 -12.16
CA SER A 177 -6.93 1.98 -11.94
C SER A 177 -8.15 1.13 -11.60
N GLY A 178 -9.07 1.67 -10.80
CA GLY A 178 -10.43 1.17 -10.73
C GLY A 178 -11.19 1.46 -12.03
N GLY A 179 -12.29 0.75 -12.28
CA GLY A 179 -13.22 1.11 -13.33
C GLY A 179 -14.03 2.35 -12.94
N TYR A 180 -14.21 3.29 -13.85
CA TYR A 180 -15.01 4.49 -13.62
C TYR A 180 -15.91 4.80 -14.82
N ASP A 181 -17.23 4.86 -14.58
CA ASP A 181 -18.24 5.03 -15.60
C ASP A 181 -18.08 3.95 -16.70
N LYS A 182 -17.79 4.34 -17.94
CA LYS A 182 -17.56 3.44 -19.08
C LYS A 182 -16.10 3.10 -19.31
N ILE A 183 -15.17 3.61 -18.46
CA ILE A 183 -13.73 3.35 -18.55
C ILE A 183 -13.45 2.08 -17.74
N PRO A 184 -12.99 0.99 -18.37
CA PRO A 184 -12.65 -0.23 -17.65
C PRO A 184 -11.38 -0.04 -16.82
N ALA A 185 -11.22 -0.86 -15.76
CA ALA A 185 -9.97 -0.95 -15.02
C ALA A 185 -8.81 -1.29 -15.96
N GLN A 186 -7.66 -0.64 -15.76
CA GLN A 186 -6.48 -0.80 -16.60
C GLN A 186 -5.22 -0.96 -15.77
N ILE A 187 -4.22 -1.61 -16.35
CA ILE A 187 -2.88 -1.73 -15.79
C ILE A 187 -1.93 -0.99 -16.71
N TYR A 188 -1.14 -0.08 -16.14
CA TYR A 188 -0.13 0.68 -16.87
C TYR A 188 1.27 0.30 -16.39
N TYR A 189 2.23 0.31 -17.30
CA TYR A 189 3.65 0.09 -17.04
C TYR A 189 4.45 1.35 -17.30
N TYR A 190 5.30 1.70 -16.34
CA TYR A 190 6.25 2.80 -16.43
C TYR A 190 7.67 2.30 -16.21
N LYS A 191 8.57 2.62 -17.10
CA LYS A 191 10.00 2.33 -16.97
C LYS A 191 10.68 3.46 -16.19
N PHE A 192 11.62 3.08 -15.29
CA PHE A 192 12.48 4.06 -14.59
C PHE A 192 13.43 4.79 -15.52
#